data_066d8e038f3457281b48645f5c91cd77
#
_entry.id   066d8e038f3457281b48645f5c91cd77
#
_cell.length_a   1.000
_cell.length_b   1.000
_cell.length_c   1.000
_cell.angle_alpha   90.00
_cell.angle_beta   90.00
_cell.angle_gamma   90.00
#
_symmetry.space_group_name_H-M   'P 1'
#
loop_
_entity.id
_entity.type
_entity.pdbx_description
1 polymer ?
#
loop_
_entity_poly.entity_id
_entity_poly.type
_entity_poly.pdbx_seq_one_letter_code
_entity_poly.pdbx_strand_id
1 'polypeptide(L)'
;MTEANYEHHLQAGEALVAQAQQAATTDFQRARALWQEAGKHFFHAHKQDETQVQAAFRLAQAWMAEAYALQKEASANALVMWSNAAAQCELAFDLNPEDGRIAMTAASCHHFAGEHDAAKAWKQIGEHLLGQDANEADNSQG
;
A
#
# COMPACT_ATOMS: atom_id res chain seq x y z
N MET A 1 -23.25 2.52 12.53
CA MET A 1 -22.46 1.43 13.12
C MET A 1 -21.30 0.99 12.22
N THR A 2 -21.48 1.03 10.89
CA THR A 2 -20.41 0.72 9.93
C THR A 2 -19.21 1.64 10.08
N GLU A 3 -19.45 2.93 10.28
CA GLU A 3 -18.38 3.92 10.48
C GLU A 3 -17.51 3.61 11.69
N ALA A 4 -18.15 3.25 12.82
CA ALA A 4 -17.42 2.93 14.06
C ALA A 4 -16.55 1.69 13.87
N ASN A 5 -17.05 0.68 13.17
CA ASN A 5 -16.29 -0.53 12.87
C ASN A 5 -15.12 -0.25 11.91
N TYR A 6 -15.35 0.58 10.90
CA TYR A 6 -14.30 1.01 9.98
C TYR A 6 -13.16 1.69 10.74
N GLU A 7 -13.48 2.71 11.53
CA GLU A 7 -12.47 3.48 12.27
C GLU A 7 -11.73 2.61 13.29
N HIS A 8 -12.46 1.73 13.99
CA HIS A 8 -11.85 0.84 14.97
C HIS A 8 -10.78 -0.05 14.32
N HIS A 9 -11.12 -0.69 13.20
CA HIS A 9 -10.18 -1.58 12.51
C HIS A 9 -9.04 -0.79 11.87
N LEU A 10 -9.32 0.38 11.30
CA LEU A 10 -8.28 1.21 10.70
C LEU A 10 -7.26 1.63 11.75
N GLN A 11 -7.71 2.12 12.90
CA GLN A 11 -6.83 2.54 13.98
C GLN A 11 -6.05 1.37 14.58
N ALA A 12 -6.70 0.22 14.75
CA ALA A 12 -6.02 -0.98 15.25
C ALA A 12 -4.91 -1.41 14.29
N GLY A 13 -5.20 -1.41 12.99
CA GLY A 13 -4.20 -1.73 11.98
C GLY A 13 -3.03 -0.76 11.98
N GLU A 14 -3.30 0.54 12.09
CA GLU A 14 -2.24 1.55 12.09
C GLU A 14 -1.37 1.48 13.34
N ALA A 15 -1.93 1.15 14.50
CA ALA A 15 -1.15 0.93 15.71
C ALA A 15 -0.20 -0.26 15.53
N LEU A 16 -0.66 -1.33 14.89
CA LEU A 16 0.17 -2.50 14.62
C LEU A 16 1.29 -2.18 13.61
N VAL A 17 1.00 -1.35 12.61
CA VAL A 17 2.03 -0.89 11.65
C VAL A 17 3.13 -0.12 12.39
N ALA A 18 2.77 0.76 13.31
CA ALA A 18 3.75 1.51 14.08
C ALA A 18 4.65 0.57 14.88
N GLN A 19 4.07 -0.46 15.51
CA GLN A 19 4.84 -1.47 16.22
C GLN A 19 5.74 -2.28 15.28
N ALA A 20 5.22 -2.64 14.09
CA ALA A 20 5.99 -3.37 13.09
C ALA A 20 7.20 -2.56 12.62
N GLN A 21 7.02 -1.26 12.40
CA GLN A 21 8.13 -0.39 11.98
C GLN A 21 9.21 -0.30 13.05
N GLN A 22 8.83 -0.27 14.32
CA GLN A 22 9.79 -0.28 15.42
C GLN A 22 10.57 -1.60 15.50
N ALA A 23 9.94 -2.72 15.21
CA ALA A 23 10.56 -4.04 15.26
C ALA A 23 11.35 -4.38 14.00
N ALA A 24 11.19 -3.64 12.92
CA ALA A 24 11.69 -4.03 11.58
C ALA A 24 13.18 -4.30 11.52
N THR A 25 13.99 -3.54 12.26
CA THR A 25 15.45 -3.68 12.23
C THR A 25 16.01 -4.62 13.32
N THR A 26 15.23 -4.88 14.37
CA THR A 26 15.69 -5.67 15.51
C THR A 26 15.11 -7.07 15.57
N ASP A 27 13.88 -7.24 15.06
CA ASP A 27 13.17 -8.52 15.08
C ASP A 27 12.26 -8.60 13.86
N PHE A 28 12.82 -9.06 12.75
CA PHE A 28 12.11 -9.14 11.47
C PHE A 28 10.88 -10.06 11.56
N GLN A 29 10.99 -11.19 12.27
CA GLN A 29 9.86 -12.12 12.36
C GLN A 29 8.69 -11.51 13.14
N ARG A 30 9.00 -10.75 14.19
CA ARG A 30 7.97 -10.02 14.93
C ARG A 30 7.32 -8.93 14.05
N ALA A 31 8.14 -8.19 13.31
CA ALA A 31 7.64 -7.17 12.40
C ALA A 31 6.70 -7.80 11.36
N ARG A 32 7.07 -8.94 10.80
CA ARG A 32 6.23 -9.66 9.83
C ARG A 32 4.89 -10.06 10.44
N ALA A 33 4.91 -10.62 11.65
CA ALA A 33 3.68 -11.04 12.33
C ALA A 33 2.76 -9.85 12.60
N LEU A 34 3.33 -8.71 13.00
CA LEU A 34 2.58 -7.48 13.24
C LEU A 34 1.95 -6.95 11.96
N TRP A 35 2.68 -6.98 10.84
CA TRP A 35 2.13 -6.59 9.54
C TRP A 35 1.00 -7.51 9.09
N GLN A 36 1.13 -8.81 9.33
CA GLN A 36 0.07 -9.77 9.00
C GLN A 36 -1.20 -9.48 9.79
N GLU A 37 -1.05 -9.17 11.07
CA GLU A 37 -2.19 -8.81 11.92
C GLU A 37 -2.80 -7.48 11.51
N ALA A 38 -1.96 -6.49 11.19
CA ALA A 38 -2.42 -5.21 10.66
C ALA A 38 -3.23 -5.40 9.38
N GLY A 39 -2.75 -6.27 8.49
CA GLY A 39 -3.44 -6.57 7.24
C GLY A 39 -4.86 -7.11 7.46
N LYS A 40 -5.06 -7.93 8.48
CA LYS A 40 -6.39 -8.44 8.82
C LYS A 40 -7.33 -7.30 9.22
N HIS A 41 -6.84 -6.36 10.03
CA HIS A 41 -7.64 -5.19 10.42
C HIS A 41 -7.96 -4.29 9.23
N PHE A 42 -6.96 -4.04 8.36
CA PHE A 42 -7.20 -3.23 7.16
C PHE A 42 -8.18 -3.90 6.20
N PHE A 43 -8.11 -5.21 6.08
CA PHE A 43 -9.07 -5.96 5.28
C PHE A 43 -10.50 -5.77 5.83
N HIS A 44 -10.67 -5.91 7.14
CA HIS A 44 -11.98 -5.72 7.76
C HIS A 44 -12.47 -4.28 7.61
N ALA A 45 -11.59 -3.29 7.80
CA ALA A 45 -11.96 -1.88 7.58
C ALA A 45 -12.41 -1.66 6.14
N HIS A 46 -11.63 -2.17 5.18
CA HIS A 46 -11.95 -2.03 3.76
C HIS A 46 -13.31 -2.67 3.42
N LYS A 47 -13.61 -3.81 3.99
CA LYS A 47 -14.91 -4.47 3.78
C LYS A 47 -16.07 -3.70 4.42
N GLN A 48 -15.83 -2.97 5.50
CA GLN A 48 -16.86 -2.14 6.12
C GLN A 48 -17.21 -0.93 5.27
N ASP A 49 -16.23 -0.34 4.58
CA ASP A 49 -16.46 0.79 3.69
C ASP A 49 -15.44 0.78 2.55
N GLU A 50 -15.83 0.18 1.43
CA GLU A 50 -14.97 0.02 0.26
C GLU A 50 -14.72 1.33 -0.50
N THR A 51 -15.37 2.42 -0.11
CA THR A 51 -15.17 3.73 -0.75
C THR A 51 -14.01 4.52 -0.14
N GLN A 52 -13.48 4.08 1.00
CA GLN A 52 -12.42 4.79 1.70
C GLN A 52 -11.05 4.36 1.18
N VAL A 53 -10.31 5.34 0.65
CA VAL A 53 -8.99 5.10 0.06
C VAL A 53 -7.97 4.63 1.11
N GLN A 54 -8.07 5.15 2.33
CA GLN A 54 -7.06 4.90 3.36
C GLN A 54 -6.94 3.41 3.71
N ALA A 55 -8.06 2.74 3.99
CA ALA A 55 -8.03 1.31 4.29
C ALA A 55 -7.60 0.49 3.07
N ALA A 56 -8.07 0.86 1.88
CA ALA A 56 -7.69 0.18 0.64
C ALA A 56 -6.18 0.23 0.41
N PHE A 57 -5.57 1.40 0.59
CA PHE A 57 -4.14 1.58 0.39
C PHE A 57 -3.32 0.91 1.51
N ARG A 58 -3.76 1.02 2.75
CA ARG A 58 -3.09 0.35 3.88
C ARG A 58 -3.07 -1.17 3.69
N LEU A 59 -4.16 -1.74 3.15
CA LEU A 59 -4.20 -3.17 2.86
C LEU A 59 -3.14 -3.53 1.81
N ALA A 60 -3.00 -2.71 0.77
CA ALA A 60 -1.94 -2.91 -0.22
C ALA A 60 -0.56 -2.90 0.43
N GLN A 61 -0.31 -1.95 1.34
CA GLN A 61 0.97 -1.86 2.03
C GLN A 61 1.24 -3.08 2.91
N ALA A 62 0.21 -3.62 3.57
CA ALA A 62 0.35 -4.85 4.35
C ALA A 62 0.73 -6.03 3.45
N TRP A 63 0.12 -6.12 2.27
CA TRP A 63 0.48 -7.17 1.30
C TRP A 63 1.88 -6.98 0.74
N MET A 64 2.34 -5.73 0.57
CA MET A 64 3.72 -5.43 0.18
C MET A 64 4.71 -5.93 1.23
N ALA A 65 4.40 -5.73 2.51
CA ALA A 65 5.26 -6.21 3.59
C ALA A 65 5.38 -7.73 3.55
N GLU A 66 4.28 -8.44 3.30
CA GLU A 66 4.30 -9.91 3.18
C GLU A 66 5.06 -10.35 1.92
N ALA A 67 4.87 -9.66 0.80
CA ALA A 67 5.60 -9.95 -0.43
C ALA A 67 7.12 -9.79 -0.21
N TYR A 68 7.51 -8.74 0.49
CA TYR A 68 8.92 -8.52 0.83
C TYR A 68 9.47 -9.66 1.68
N ALA A 69 8.70 -10.11 2.68
CA ALA A 69 9.12 -11.22 3.53
C ALA A 69 9.28 -12.51 2.72
N LEU A 70 8.34 -12.79 1.83
CA LEU A 70 8.42 -13.95 0.93
C LEU A 70 9.62 -13.86 -0.01
N GLN A 71 9.94 -12.67 -0.49
CA GLN A 71 11.10 -12.42 -1.34
C GLN A 71 12.40 -12.71 -0.58
N LYS A 72 12.49 -12.29 0.68
CA LYS A 72 13.66 -12.58 1.53
C LYS A 72 13.85 -14.07 1.78
N GLU A 73 12.76 -14.82 1.81
CA GLU A 73 12.79 -16.28 1.95
C GLU A 73 13.03 -17.01 0.63
N ALA A 74 13.17 -16.27 -0.47
CA ALA A 74 13.27 -16.81 -1.83
C ALA A 74 12.06 -17.71 -2.19
N SER A 75 10.89 -17.36 -1.66
CA SER A 75 9.65 -18.10 -1.92
C SER A 75 9.14 -17.81 -3.33
N ALA A 76 8.70 -18.86 -4.04
CA ALA A 76 8.05 -18.70 -5.34
C ALA A 76 6.76 -17.89 -5.27
N ASN A 77 6.16 -17.78 -4.08
CA ASN A 77 4.91 -17.02 -3.88
C ASN A 77 5.13 -15.50 -3.83
N ALA A 78 6.39 -15.05 -3.76
CA ALA A 78 6.68 -13.61 -3.66
C ALA A 78 6.13 -12.84 -4.84
N LEU A 79 6.33 -13.33 -6.07
CA LEU A 79 5.84 -12.65 -7.27
C LEU A 79 4.33 -12.51 -7.29
N VAL A 80 3.62 -13.57 -6.90
CA VAL A 80 2.15 -13.55 -6.83
C VAL A 80 1.69 -12.51 -5.80
N MET A 81 2.35 -12.47 -4.65
CA MET A 81 1.97 -11.52 -3.60
C MET A 81 2.25 -10.08 -4.02
N TRP A 82 3.38 -9.81 -4.70
CA TRP A 82 3.64 -8.47 -5.27
C TRP A 82 2.57 -8.08 -6.29
N SER A 83 2.15 -9.03 -7.13
CA SER A 83 1.09 -8.79 -8.11
C SER A 83 -0.25 -8.47 -7.43
N ASN A 84 -0.57 -9.19 -6.35
CA ASN A 84 -1.78 -8.92 -5.55
C ASN A 84 -1.72 -7.54 -4.90
N ALA A 85 -0.57 -7.16 -4.38
CA ALA A 85 -0.37 -5.82 -3.81
C ALA A 85 -0.54 -4.74 -4.87
N ALA A 86 -0.03 -4.97 -6.09
CA ALA A 86 -0.19 -4.04 -7.20
C ALA A 86 -1.68 -3.84 -7.54
N ALA A 87 -2.44 -4.93 -7.64
CA ALA A 87 -3.87 -4.85 -7.93
C ALA A 87 -4.61 -4.06 -6.85
N GLN A 88 -4.23 -4.24 -5.59
CA GLN A 88 -4.85 -3.50 -4.48
C GLN A 88 -4.47 -2.01 -4.53
N CYS A 89 -3.24 -1.67 -4.93
CA CYS A 89 -2.84 -0.28 -5.15
C CYS A 89 -3.67 0.37 -6.25
N GLU A 90 -3.91 -0.37 -7.34
CA GLU A 90 -4.73 0.14 -8.45
C GLU A 90 -6.15 0.42 -7.99
N LEU A 91 -6.71 -0.45 -7.15
CA LEU A 91 -8.04 -0.23 -6.57
C LEU A 91 -8.05 1.03 -5.70
N ALA A 92 -7.02 1.22 -4.87
CA ALA A 92 -6.89 2.42 -4.06
C ALA A 92 -6.74 3.67 -4.93
N PHE A 93 -5.99 3.58 -6.02
CA PHE A 93 -5.83 4.68 -6.97
C PHE A 93 -7.16 5.07 -7.61
N ASP A 94 -8.00 4.08 -7.95
CA ASP A 94 -9.33 4.36 -8.50
C ASP A 94 -10.20 5.16 -7.52
N LEU A 95 -9.99 4.98 -6.22
CA LEU A 95 -10.70 5.75 -5.20
C LEU A 95 -10.15 7.17 -5.04
N ASN A 96 -8.90 7.40 -5.43
CA ASN A 96 -8.28 8.74 -5.40
C ASN A 96 -7.29 8.87 -6.58
N PRO A 97 -7.80 9.10 -7.80
CA PRO A 97 -6.97 9.06 -9.01
C PRO A 97 -6.03 10.25 -9.18
N GLU A 98 -5.97 11.14 -8.22
CA GLU A 98 -5.05 12.28 -8.24
C GLU A 98 -3.84 12.07 -7.34
N ASP A 99 -3.80 10.97 -6.58
CA ASP A 99 -2.69 10.71 -5.66
C ASP A 99 -1.55 9.99 -6.38
N GLY A 100 -0.54 10.79 -6.78
CA GLY A 100 0.65 10.28 -7.48
C GLY A 100 1.45 9.28 -6.65
N ARG A 101 1.39 9.37 -5.32
CA ARG A 101 2.12 8.43 -4.45
C ARG A 101 1.54 7.04 -4.54
N ILE A 102 0.22 6.92 -4.65
CA ILE A 102 -0.43 5.61 -4.83
C ILE A 102 0.00 5.02 -6.18
N ALA A 103 0.01 5.83 -7.24
CA ALA A 103 0.45 5.38 -8.56
C ALA A 103 1.92 4.91 -8.53
N MET A 104 2.81 5.65 -7.86
CA MET A 104 4.21 5.24 -7.73
C MET A 104 4.35 3.95 -6.93
N THR A 105 3.53 3.76 -5.92
CA THR A 105 3.51 2.51 -5.14
C THR A 105 3.06 1.33 -6.01
N ALA A 106 2.02 1.54 -6.84
CA ALA A 106 1.59 0.52 -7.80
C ALA A 106 2.72 0.16 -8.76
N ALA A 107 3.46 1.17 -9.26
CA ALA A 107 4.60 0.95 -10.14
C ALA A 107 5.66 0.07 -9.47
N SER A 108 5.97 0.35 -8.20
CA SER A 108 6.95 -0.44 -7.45
C SER A 108 6.49 -1.89 -7.29
N CYS A 109 5.22 -2.12 -6.97
CA CYS A 109 4.67 -3.47 -6.83
C CYS A 109 4.74 -4.23 -8.15
N HIS A 110 4.38 -3.60 -9.26
CA HIS A 110 4.50 -4.23 -10.58
C HIS A 110 5.95 -4.56 -10.92
N HIS A 111 6.86 -3.67 -10.58
CA HIS A 111 8.29 -3.90 -10.81
C HIS A 111 8.76 -5.17 -10.08
N PHE A 112 8.46 -5.28 -8.79
CA PHE A 112 8.87 -6.46 -8.01
C PHE A 112 8.13 -7.73 -8.42
N ALA A 113 6.93 -7.59 -8.99
CA ALA A 113 6.19 -8.73 -9.55
C ALA A 113 6.74 -9.19 -10.91
N GLY A 114 7.68 -8.45 -11.48
CA GLY A 114 8.23 -8.77 -12.80
C GLY A 114 7.36 -8.25 -13.95
N GLU A 115 6.38 -7.43 -13.67
CA GLU A 115 5.43 -6.89 -14.64
C GLU A 115 5.94 -5.52 -15.13
N HIS A 116 7.00 -5.55 -15.95
CA HIS A 116 7.77 -4.35 -16.27
C HIS A 116 7.02 -3.32 -17.11
N ASP A 117 6.17 -3.75 -18.03
CA ASP A 117 5.39 -2.81 -18.85
C ASP A 117 4.37 -2.05 -17.99
N ALA A 118 3.67 -2.76 -17.10
CA ALA A 118 2.74 -2.13 -16.16
C ALA A 118 3.49 -1.20 -15.21
N ALA A 119 4.65 -1.62 -14.71
CA ALA A 119 5.48 -0.80 -13.83
C ALA A 119 5.85 0.53 -14.49
N LYS A 120 6.26 0.49 -15.75
CA LYS A 120 6.63 1.68 -16.52
C LYS A 120 5.43 2.62 -16.71
N ALA A 121 4.27 2.05 -17.05
CA ALA A 121 3.05 2.84 -17.26
C ALA A 121 2.62 3.55 -15.97
N TRP A 122 2.62 2.83 -14.85
CA TRP A 122 2.23 3.41 -13.56
C TRP A 122 3.23 4.45 -13.06
N LYS A 123 4.52 4.23 -13.33
CA LYS A 123 5.55 5.21 -13.01
C LYS A 123 5.32 6.52 -13.75
N GLN A 124 4.98 6.45 -15.03
CA GLN A 124 4.68 7.65 -15.83
C GLN A 124 3.48 8.40 -15.27
N ILE A 125 2.42 7.68 -14.88
CA ILE A 125 1.25 8.29 -14.26
C ILE A 125 1.64 8.99 -12.96
N GLY A 126 2.40 8.31 -12.10
CA GLY A 126 2.82 8.87 -10.81
C GLY A 126 3.70 10.09 -10.96
N GLU A 127 4.68 10.06 -11.86
CA GLU A 127 5.57 11.19 -12.12
C GLU A 127 4.79 12.40 -12.64
N HIS A 128 3.82 12.17 -13.53
CA HIS A 128 2.99 13.25 -14.07
C HIS A 128 2.18 13.92 -12.95
N LEU A 129 1.53 13.11 -12.10
CA LEU A 129 0.71 13.65 -11.01
C LEU A 129 1.55 14.39 -9.97
N LEU A 130 2.72 13.85 -9.60
CA LEU A 130 3.61 14.49 -8.66
C LEU A 130 4.22 15.77 -9.25
N GLY A 131 4.48 15.77 -10.55
CA GLY A 131 4.95 16.97 -11.26
C GLY A 131 3.91 18.07 -11.28
N GLN A 132 2.64 17.75 -11.44
CA GLN A 132 1.54 18.72 -11.36
C GLN A 132 1.45 19.34 -9.98
N ASP A 133 1.52 18.53 -8.92
CA ASP A 133 1.49 19.03 -7.55
C ASP A 133 2.63 20.00 -7.29
N ALA A 134 3.83 19.70 -7.76
CA ALA A 134 5.01 20.58 -7.62
C ALA A 134 4.82 21.89 -8.37
N ASN A 135 4.27 21.84 -9.59
CA ASN A 135 4.01 23.03 -10.41
C ASN A 135 2.94 23.92 -9.76
N GLU A 136 1.90 23.33 -9.19
CA GLU A 136 0.86 24.07 -8.49
C GLU A 136 1.44 24.76 -7.24
N ALA A 137 2.31 24.09 -6.51
CA ALA A 137 2.98 24.65 -5.34
C ALA A 137 3.89 25.83 -5.74
N ASP A 138 4.67 25.70 -6.84
CA ASP A 138 5.50 26.77 -7.36
C ASP A 138 4.65 27.99 -7.78
N ASN A 139 3.55 27.74 -8.47
CA ASN A 139 2.66 28.83 -8.92
C ASN A 139 2.00 29.55 -7.75
N SER A 140 1.70 28.84 -6.67
CA SER A 140 1.08 29.44 -5.48
C SER A 140 2.06 30.31 -4.68
N GLN A 141 3.37 30.10 -4.86
CA GLN A 141 4.40 30.88 -4.18
C GLN A 141 4.87 32.08 -5.02
N GLY A 142 4.54 32.10 -6.28
CA GLY A 142 4.86 33.18 -7.18
C GLY A 142 3.79 34.25 -7.19
#